data_15d496cf183170672026935bd40236dc
#
_entry.id   15d496cf183170672026935bd40236dc
#
_cell.length_a   1.000
_cell.length_b   1.000
_cell.length_c   1.000
_cell.angle_alpha   90.00
_cell.angle_beta   90.00
_cell.angle_gamma   90.00
#
_symmetry.space_group_name_H-M   'P 1'
#
loop_
_entity.id
_entity.type
_entity.pdbx_description
1 polymer ?
#
loop_
_entity_poly.entity_id
_entity_poly.type
_entity_poly.pdbx_seq_one_letter_code
_entity_poly.pdbx_strand_id
1 'polypeptide(L)'
;MPINVYPYDFREFLDVCQVPYDKLSLISTEGKARMMNRLNDYFHHGGFPEGVLMKAKRDYLLSVYQKIYLNDIVARNSITNIFGLKVMIKKIAESIKQPISFSRIANIVSTTGTKLSTTSAVKYMEYMESSWLITKVTNMAAKLADKESNAKYYFTDNGILDLFLIDADTSLLENLVASDLIHRYGRDDAVFFYNKGIEVDFYVPEEELAIQVSYSIKDEDTRKREVKALQAIEKVLPCKRCLMITYDEEDAWQLSSEGIEVIPLWKWLLR
;
A
#
# COMPACT_ATOMS: atom_id res chain seq x y z
N MET A 1 14.77 -6.36 21.66
CA MET A 1 14.12 -5.56 20.63
C MET A 1 13.48 -6.54 19.63
N PRO A 2 12.19 -6.48 19.35
CA PRO A 2 11.58 -7.38 18.37
C PRO A 2 12.14 -7.06 16.97
N ILE A 3 12.42 -8.11 16.20
CA ILE A 3 12.82 -7.98 14.78
C ILE A 3 11.57 -8.19 13.95
N ASN A 4 11.23 -7.19 13.15
CA ASN A 4 10.13 -7.29 12.20
C ASN A 4 10.63 -7.98 10.94
N VAL A 5 9.90 -9.00 10.48
CA VAL A 5 10.19 -9.72 9.24
C VAL A 5 9.05 -9.44 8.27
N TYR A 6 9.40 -8.87 7.12
CA TYR A 6 8.47 -8.55 6.04
C TYR A 6 8.58 -9.56 4.90
N PRO A 7 7.59 -9.65 4.00
CA PRO A 7 7.80 -10.25 2.69
C PRO A 7 8.99 -9.59 1.98
N TYR A 8 9.61 -10.27 1.04
CA TYR A 8 10.72 -9.71 0.27
C TYR A 8 10.36 -8.35 -0.31
N ASP A 9 11.29 -7.40 -0.23
CA ASP A 9 11.25 -6.20 -1.03
C ASP A 9 11.56 -6.51 -2.51
N PHE A 10 11.45 -5.52 -3.38
CA PHE A 10 11.63 -5.77 -4.81
C PHE A 10 13.07 -6.16 -5.17
N ARG A 11 14.08 -5.68 -4.45
CA ARG A 11 15.48 -6.07 -4.67
C ARG A 11 15.71 -7.52 -4.28
N GLU A 12 15.27 -7.92 -3.09
CA GLU A 12 15.34 -9.30 -2.61
C GLU A 12 14.58 -10.25 -3.55
N PHE A 13 13.42 -9.81 -4.04
CA PHE A 13 12.65 -10.54 -5.05
C PHE A 13 13.44 -10.75 -6.36
N LEU A 14 14.11 -9.69 -6.87
CA LEU A 14 14.95 -9.77 -8.06
C LEU A 14 16.16 -10.68 -7.85
N ASP A 15 16.80 -10.62 -6.68
CA ASP A 15 17.92 -11.47 -6.31
C ASP A 15 17.55 -12.95 -6.34
N VAL A 16 16.40 -13.30 -5.72
CA VAL A 16 15.86 -14.68 -5.77
C VAL A 16 15.52 -15.11 -7.20
N CYS A 17 15.01 -14.19 -8.02
CA CYS A 17 14.72 -14.43 -9.43
C CYS A 17 15.99 -14.43 -10.33
N GLN A 18 17.16 -14.13 -9.78
CA GLN A 18 18.43 -13.99 -10.50
C GLN A 18 18.36 -12.99 -11.68
N VAL A 19 17.69 -11.87 -11.46
CA VAL A 19 17.55 -10.78 -12.44
C VAL A 19 18.44 -9.62 -12.06
N PRO A 20 19.47 -9.32 -12.86
CA PRO A 20 20.34 -8.18 -12.58
C PRO A 20 19.59 -6.85 -12.77
N TYR A 21 19.82 -5.91 -11.85
CA TYR A 21 19.25 -4.56 -11.86
C TYR A 21 20.30 -3.44 -11.76
N ASP A 22 21.55 -3.77 -12.08
CA ASP A 22 22.61 -2.76 -12.21
C ASP A 22 22.37 -1.83 -13.42
N LYS A 23 23.05 -0.68 -13.41
CA LYS A 23 22.87 0.36 -14.45
C LYS A 23 23.09 -0.17 -15.87
N LEU A 24 24.06 -1.08 -16.08
CA LEU A 24 24.35 -1.62 -17.40
C LEU A 24 23.23 -2.53 -17.89
N SER A 25 22.72 -3.38 -17.01
CA SER A 25 21.58 -4.27 -17.31
C SER A 25 20.31 -3.48 -17.68
N LEU A 26 20.08 -2.34 -17.02
CA LEU A 26 18.88 -1.52 -17.23
C LEU A 26 18.95 -0.59 -18.47
N ILE A 27 20.13 -0.38 -19.06
CA ILE A 27 20.28 0.38 -20.30
C ILE A 27 19.78 -0.42 -21.52
N SER A 28 19.92 -1.74 -21.50
CA SER A 28 19.49 -2.58 -22.62
C SER A 28 17.96 -2.72 -22.64
N THR A 29 17.38 -2.72 -23.86
CA THR A 29 15.95 -2.97 -24.04
C THR A 29 15.51 -4.31 -23.46
N GLU A 30 16.32 -5.35 -23.64
CA GLU A 30 16.06 -6.68 -23.09
C GLU A 30 16.09 -6.70 -21.56
N GLY A 31 17.11 -6.06 -20.94
CA GLY A 31 17.22 -5.97 -19.50
C GLY A 31 16.06 -5.21 -18.88
N LYS A 32 15.66 -4.08 -19.48
CA LYS A 32 14.50 -3.31 -19.05
C LYS A 32 13.19 -4.13 -19.19
N ALA A 33 13.00 -4.84 -20.31
CA ALA A 33 11.82 -5.68 -20.50
C ALA A 33 11.76 -6.81 -19.47
N ARG A 34 12.90 -7.45 -19.18
CA ARG A 34 13.00 -8.49 -18.13
C ARG A 34 12.64 -7.95 -16.76
N MET A 35 13.16 -6.78 -16.41
CA MET A 35 12.86 -6.08 -15.17
C MET A 35 11.36 -5.77 -15.08
N MET A 36 10.74 -5.19 -16.13
CA MET A 36 9.32 -4.87 -16.13
C MET A 36 8.43 -6.11 -16.01
N ASN A 37 8.81 -7.24 -16.61
CA ASN A 37 8.10 -8.50 -16.42
C ASN A 37 8.16 -8.97 -14.95
N ARG A 38 9.29 -8.78 -14.27
CA ARG A 38 9.42 -9.10 -12.84
C ARG A 38 8.71 -8.10 -11.95
N LEU A 39 8.69 -6.82 -12.33
CA LEU A 39 7.88 -5.83 -11.65
C LEU A 39 6.40 -6.21 -11.70
N ASN A 40 5.89 -6.58 -12.87
CA ASN A 40 4.50 -7.01 -13.01
C ASN A 40 4.19 -8.26 -12.18
N ASP A 41 5.12 -9.22 -12.13
CA ASP A 41 4.99 -10.42 -11.29
C ASP A 41 4.95 -10.07 -9.80
N TYR A 42 5.86 -9.22 -9.33
CA TYR A 42 5.90 -8.74 -7.95
C TYR A 42 4.68 -7.88 -7.59
N PHE A 43 4.23 -7.05 -8.52
CA PHE A 43 3.08 -6.16 -8.36
C PHE A 43 1.77 -6.92 -8.08
N HIS A 44 1.54 -8.06 -8.77
CA HIS A 44 0.33 -8.87 -8.61
C HIS A 44 0.47 -10.00 -7.58
N HIS A 45 1.67 -10.49 -7.35
CA HIS A 45 1.87 -11.67 -6.50
C HIS A 45 2.64 -11.41 -5.22
N GLY A 46 3.17 -10.18 -5.02
CA GLY A 46 3.87 -9.82 -3.80
C GLY A 46 5.22 -10.50 -3.62
N GLY A 47 5.72 -10.45 -2.37
CA GLY A 47 7.06 -10.88 -1.99
C GLY A 47 7.12 -12.04 -0.99
N PHE A 48 6.06 -12.84 -0.80
CA PHE A 48 6.16 -14.00 0.09
C PHE A 48 7.22 -14.99 -0.41
N PRO A 49 8.28 -15.29 0.39
CA PRO A 49 9.48 -15.99 -0.06
C PRO A 49 9.21 -17.29 -0.80
N GLU A 50 8.40 -18.19 -0.24
CA GLU A 50 8.10 -19.49 -0.83
C GLU A 50 7.29 -19.37 -2.13
N GLY A 51 6.51 -18.28 -2.29
CA GLY A 51 5.68 -18.01 -3.46
C GLY A 51 6.44 -17.54 -4.69
N VAL A 52 7.63 -16.92 -4.52
CA VAL A 52 8.35 -16.21 -5.59
C VAL A 52 8.62 -17.11 -6.80
N LEU A 53 9.10 -18.31 -6.59
CA LEU A 53 9.47 -19.26 -7.65
C LEU A 53 8.35 -20.27 -8.00
N MET A 54 7.21 -20.21 -7.33
CA MET A 54 6.09 -21.11 -7.60
C MET A 54 5.38 -20.76 -8.91
N LYS A 55 4.89 -21.77 -9.63
CA LYS A 55 4.04 -21.59 -10.81
C LYS A 55 2.60 -21.22 -10.42
N ALA A 56 2.06 -21.88 -9.41
CA ALA A 56 0.69 -21.67 -8.90
C ALA A 56 0.68 -20.63 -7.75
N LYS A 57 1.15 -19.40 -8.03
CA LYS A 57 1.31 -18.35 -7.03
C LYS A 57 0.01 -17.97 -6.34
N ARG A 58 -1.08 -17.85 -7.10
CA ARG A 58 -2.40 -17.50 -6.56
C ARG A 58 -2.91 -18.55 -5.56
N ASP A 59 -2.74 -19.84 -5.83
CA ASP A 59 -3.16 -20.92 -4.92
C ASP A 59 -2.32 -20.90 -3.64
N TYR A 60 -1.02 -20.64 -3.77
CA TYR A 60 -0.15 -20.44 -2.61
C TYR A 60 -0.60 -19.25 -1.76
N LEU A 61 -0.84 -18.08 -2.37
CA LEU A 61 -1.30 -16.87 -1.66
C LEU A 61 -2.66 -17.09 -0.98
N LEU A 62 -3.58 -17.80 -1.63
CA LEU A 62 -4.84 -18.21 -1.00
C LEU A 62 -4.60 -19.08 0.24
N SER A 63 -3.63 -20.00 0.20
CA SER A 63 -3.30 -20.84 1.33
C SER A 63 -2.66 -20.05 2.48
N VAL A 64 -1.79 -19.08 2.17
CA VAL A 64 -1.20 -18.15 3.15
C VAL A 64 -2.29 -17.30 3.79
N TYR A 65 -3.14 -16.67 2.97
CA TYR A 65 -4.27 -15.89 3.49
C TYR A 65 -5.18 -16.73 4.39
N GLN A 66 -5.52 -17.97 3.99
CA GLN A 66 -6.35 -18.86 4.81
C GLN A 66 -5.70 -19.18 6.15
N LYS A 67 -4.39 -19.40 6.21
CA LYS A 67 -3.65 -19.63 7.46
C LYS A 67 -3.73 -18.40 8.38
N ILE A 68 -3.41 -17.22 7.86
CA ILE A 68 -3.51 -15.96 8.62
C ILE A 68 -4.95 -15.77 9.11
N TYR A 69 -5.92 -15.88 8.22
CA TYR A 69 -7.32 -15.65 8.51
C TYR A 69 -7.89 -16.63 9.55
N LEU A 70 -7.70 -17.95 9.35
CA LEU A 70 -8.30 -18.98 10.20
C LEU A 70 -7.56 -19.16 11.52
N ASN A 71 -6.23 -19.18 11.50
CA ASN A 71 -5.43 -19.50 12.68
C ASN A 71 -5.09 -18.25 13.49
N ASP A 72 -4.53 -17.22 12.83
CA ASP A 72 -3.99 -16.07 13.55
C ASP A 72 -5.07 -15.06 13.93
N ILE A 73 -6.17 -14.96 13.14
CA ILE A 73 -7.25 -14.02 13.41
C ILE A 73 -8.43 -14.75 14.06
N VAL A 74 -9.05 -15.73 13.39
CA VAL A 74 -10.29 -16.36 13.88
C VAL A 74 -10.06 -17.22 15.10
N ALA A 75 -9.21 -18.25 15.03
CA ALA A 75 -9.01 -19.20 16.11
C ALA A 75 -8.34 -18.54 17.32
N ARG A 76 -7.27 -17.78 17.12
CA ARG A 76 -6.53 -17.11 18.20
C ARG A 76 -7.39 -16.16 19.01
N ASN A 77 -8.37 -15.49 18.39
CA ASN A 77 -9.23 -14.49 19.04
C ASN A 77 -10.65 -15.00 19.29
N SER A 78 -10.93 -16.29 19.07
CA SER A 78 -12.24 -16.92 19.27
C SER A 78 -13.39 -16.17 18.56
N ILE A 79 -13.17 -15.73 17.31
CA ILE A 79 -14.15 -14.97 16.55
C ILE A 79 -15.30 -15.88 16.10
N THR A 80 -16.51 -15.56 16.50
CA THR A 80 -17.73 -16.29 16.12
C THR A 80 -18.39 -15.72 14.86
N ASN A 81 -18.32 -14.40 14.63
CA ASN A 81 -18.88 -13.77 13.44
C ASN A 81 -17.88 -13.81 12.27
N ILE A 82 -17.63 -15.03 11.77
CA ILE A 82 -16.68 -15.30 10.68
C ILE A 82 -17.10 -14.61 9.38
N PHE A 83 -18.41 -14.61 9.08
CA PHE A 83 -18.93 -13.97 7.87
C PHE A 83 -18.72 -12.45 7.91
N GLY A 84 -19.04 -11.81 9.04
CA GLY A 84 -18.82 -10.38 9.24
C GLY A 84 -17.36 -9.98 9.08
N LEU A 85 -16.42 -10.79 9.62
CA LEU A 85 -14.98 -10.58 9.43
C LEU A 85 -14.58 -10.68 7.94
N LYS A 86 -15.07 -11.68 7.20
CA LYS A 86 -14.78 -11.81 5.76
C LYS A 86 -15.25 -10.61 4.95
N VAL A 87 -16.46 -10.14 5.21
CA VAL A 87 -17.00 -8.94 4.54
C VAL A 87 -16.18 -7.71 4.90
N MET A 88 -15.76 -7.60 6.16
CA MET A 88 -14.92 -6.50 6.62
C MET A 88 -13.56 -6.48 5.91
N ILE A 89 -12.86 -7.61 5.82
CA ILE A 89 -11.58 -7.72 5.10
C ILE A 89 -11.74 -7.30 3.63
N LYS A 90 -12.78 -7.81 2.96
CA LYS A 90 -13.07 -7.42 1.57
C LYS A 90 -13.34 -5.93 1.44
N LYS A 91 -14.09 -5.34 2.39
CA LYS A 91 -14.37 -3.90 2.36
C LYS A 91 -13.12 -3.05 2.60
N ILE A 92 -12.19 -3.50 3.44
CA ILE A 92 -10.89 -2.84 3.63
C ILE A 92 -10.11 -2.88 2.31
N ALA A 93 -10.03 -4.03 1.65
CA ALA A 93 -9.35 -4.16 0.36
C ALA A 93 -9.92 -3.19 -0.71
N GLU A 94 -11.25 -3.05 -0.80
CA GLU A 94 -11.91 -2.10 -1.69
C GLU A 94 -11.68 -0.61 -1.31
N SER A 95 -11.21 -0.34 -0.09
CA SER A 95 -11.07 1.01 0.47
C SER A 95 -9.61 1.45 0.65
N ILE A 96 -8.66 0.79 0.00
CA ILE A 96 -7.21 1.06 0.15
C ILE A 96 -6.90 2.56 0.05
N LYS A 97 -7.42 3.25 -0.95
CA LYS A 97 -7.14 4.67 -1.22
C LYS A 97 -7.90 5.66 -0.32
N GLN A 98 -8.80 5.17 0.53
CA GLN A 98 -9.70 6.03 1.29
C GLN A 98 -9.62 5.75 2.80
N PRO A 99 -9.61 6.80 3.65
CA PRO A 99 -9.76 6.59 5.08
C PRO A 99 -11.09 5.91 5.40
N ILE A 100 -11.08 4.99 6.33
CA ILE A 100 -12.28 4.25 6.74
C ILE A 100 -12.51 4.38 8.24
N SER A 101 -13.72 4.78 8.63
CA SER A 101 -14.11 4.80 10.03
C SER A 101 -14.73 3.47 10.47
N PHE A 102 -14.51 3.11 11.73
CA PHE A 102 -15.04 1.86 12.30
C PHE A 102 -16.56 1.79 12.26
N SER A 103 -17.24 2.91 12.51
CA SER A 103 -18.71 2.98 12.42
C SER A 103 -19.21 2.77 11.00
N ARG A 104 -18.53 3.36 10.01
CA ARG A 104 -18.87 3.17 8.59
C ARG A 104 -18.70 1.72 8.16
N ILE A 105 -17.59 1.07 8.53
CA ILE A 105 -17.37 -0.32 8.16
C ILE A 105 -18.34 -1.27 8.87
N ALA A 106 -18.64 -1.03 10.16
CA ALA A 106 -19.62 -1.80 10.90
C ALA A 106 -21.03 -1.70 10.27
N ASN A 107 -21.43 -0.50 9.83
CA ASN A 107 -22.70 -0.28 9.14
C ASN A 107 -22.74 -1.02 7.79
N ILE A 108 -21.68 -0.92 6.97
CA ILE A 108 -21.60 -1.62 5.68
C ILE A 108 -21.69 -3.14 5.88
N VAL A 109 -20.96 -3.70 6.82
CA VAL A 109 -21.03 -5.14 7.13
C VAL A 109 -22.44 -5.51 7.58
N SER A 110 -23.10 -4.68 8.39
CA SER A 110 -24.43 -4.96 8.89
C SER A 110 -25.50 -4.97 7.80
N THR A 111 -25.31 -4.27 6.67
CA THR A 111 -26.23 -4.34 5.52
C THR A 111 -26.19 -5.68 4.78
N THR A 112 -25.19 -6.51 5.01
CA THR A 112 -25.05 -7.84 4.37
C THR A 112 -25.75 -8.97 5.12
N GLY A 113 -26.59 -8.64 6.10
CA GLY A 113 -27.39 -9.61 6.85
C GLY A 113 -26.69 -10.17 8.11
N THR A 114 -25.50 -9.70 8.46
CA THR A 114 -24.84 -10.04 9.71
C THR A 114 -24.58 -8.78 10.53
N LYS A 115 -24.96 -8.80 11.81
CA LYS A 115 -24.73 -7.64 12.69
C LYS A 115 -23.25 -7.56 13.08
N LEU A 116 -22.66 -6.39 12.89
CA LEU A 116 -21.34 -6.05 13.40
C LEU A 116 -21.41 -4.75 14.21
N SER A 117 -21.05 -4.79 15.49
CA SER A 117 -20.96 -3.58 16.28
C SER A 117 -19.67 -2.80 15.97
N THR A 118 -19.66 -1.49 16.20
CA THR A 118 -18.44 -0.66 16.08
C THR A 118 -17.33 -1.19 17.00
N THR A 119 -17.68 -1.62 18.21
CA THR A 119 -16.69 -2.23 19.14
C THR A 119 -16.07 -3.51 18.57
N SER A 120 -16.88 -4.36 17.91
CA SER A 120 -16.34 -5.56 17.26
C SER A 120 -15.49 -5.20 16.04
N ALA A 121 -15.87 -4.17 15.28
CA ALA A 121 -15.08 -3.69 14.15
C ALA A 121 -13.69 -3.19 14.62
N VAL A 122 -13.61 -2.42 15.70
CA VAL A 122 -12.34 -1.99 16.32
C VAL A 122 -11.47 -3.21 16.65
N LYS A 123 -12.01 -4.19 17.40
CA LYS A 123 -11.26 -5.39 17.75
C LYS A 123 -10.78 -6.19 16.53
N TYR A 124 -11.62 -6.31 15.50
CA TYR A 124 -11.22 -7.03 14.29
C TYR A 124 -10.11 -6.31 13.53
N MET A 125 -10.10 -4.96 13.53
CA MET A 125 -8.96 -4.20 12.98
C MET A 125 -7.68 -4.48 13.77
N GLU A 126 -7.71 -4.39 15.10
CA GLU A 126 -6.57 -4.70 15.96
C GLU A 126 -6.04 -6.13 15.72
N TYR A 127 -6.93 -7.11 15.53
CA TYR A 127 -6.52 -8.49 15.24
C TYR A 127 -5.88 -8.64 13.87
N MET A 128 -6.39 -7.94 12.86
CA MET A 128 -5.79 -7.92 11.52
C MET A 128 -4.42 -7.22 11.51
N GLU A 129 -4.26 -6.14 12.27
CA GLU A 129 -2.98 -5.44 12.44
C GLU A 129 -1.96 -6.31 13.21
N SER A 130 -2.40 -6.96 14.29
CA SER A 130 -1.53 -7.84 15.11
C SER A 130 -1.11 -9.12 14.39
N SER A 131 -1.91 -9.58 13.42
CA SER A 131 -1.59 -10.72 12.56
C SER A 131 -0.78 -10.34 11.32
N TRP A 132 -0.38 -9.09 11.18
CA TRP A 132 0.35 -8.56 10.03
C TRP A 132 -0.40 -8.69 8.68
N LEU A 133 -1.72 -8.82 8.72
CA LEU A 133 -2.51 -8.79 7.49
C LEU A 133 -2.57 -7.39 6.90
N ILE A 134 -2.75 -6.39 7.77
CA ILE A 134 -2.84 -4.98 7.40
C ILE A 134 -1.97 -4.10 8.30
N THR A 135 -1.67 -2.89 7.83
CA THR A 135 -1.00 -1.84 8.60
C THR A 135 -1.80 -0.54 8.50
N LYS A 136 -1.95 0.12 9.64
CA LYS A 136 -2.63 1.42 9.76
C LYS A 136 -1.67 2.56 9.37
N VAL A 137 -2.15 3.49 8.54
CA VAL A 137 -1.50 4.77 8.25
C VAL A 137 -2.45 5.88 8.65
N THR A 138 -1.99 6.82 9.48
CA THR A 138 -2.83 7.86 10.08
C THR A 138 -2.71 9.18 9.33
N ASN A 139 -3.72 10.07 9.49
CA ASN A 139 -3.69 11.40 8.91
C ASN A 139 -2.80 12.34 9.74
N MET A 140 -1.77 12.90 9.12
CA MET A 140 -0.85 13.85 9.78
C MET A 140 -1.57 15.08 10.34
N ALA A 141 -2.63 15.53 9.68
CA ALA A 141 -3.41 16.71 10.08
C ALA A 141 -4.47 16.42 11.16
N ALA A 142 -4.73 15.16 11.48
CA ALA A 142 -5.82 14.78 12.37
C ALA A 142 -5.44 14.91 13.85
N LYS A 143 -6.46 15.18 14.69
CA LYS A 143 -6.32 15.05 16.14
C LYS A 143 -6.28 13.58 16.55
N LEU A 144 -5.81 13.28 17.76
CA LEU A 144 -5.64 11.92 18.26
C LEU A 144 -6.88 11.03 18.05
N ALA A 145 -8.07 11.51 18.41
CA ALA A 145 -9.29 10.72 18.27
C ALA A 145 -9.61 10.38 16.80
N ASP A 146 -9.35 11.29 15.87
CA ASP A 146 -9.57 11.06 14.45
C ASP A 146 -8.46 10.18 13.84
N LYS A 147 -7.23 10.27 14.32
CA LYS A 147 -6.14 9.37 13.94
C LYS A 147 -6.48 7.92 14.25
N GLU A 148 -7.11 7.68 15.41
CA GLU A 148 -7.49 6.33 15.83
C GLU A 148 -8.73 5.79 15.13
N SER A 149 -9.68 6.65 14.76
CA SER A 149 -11.00 6.22 14.26
C SER A 149 -11.18 6.36 12.75
N ASN A 150 -10.28 7.03 12.04
CA ASN A 150 -10.39 7.33 10.61
C ASN A 150 -9.02 7.32 9.94
N ALA A 151 -8.51 6.14 9.64
CA ALA A 151 -7.21 5.91 9.05
C ALA A 151 -7.31 5.20 7.68
N LYS A 152 -6.24 5.24 6.89
CA LYS A 152 -6.05 4.36 5.75
C LYS A 152 -5.41 3.04 6.24
N TYR A 153 -5.76 1.94 5.59
CA TYR A 153 -5.22 0.62 5.92
C TYR A 153 -4.68 -0.05 4.67
N TYR A 154 -3.45 -0.50 4.73
CA TYR A 154 -2.74 -1.14 3.62
C TYR A 154 -2.44 -2.58 3.95
N PHE A 155 -2.56 -3.48 2.98
CA PHE A 155 -2.16 -4.87 3.14
C PHE A 155 -0.64 -4.98 3.15
N THR A 156 -0.12 -5.85 4.00
CA THR A 156 1.34 -6.05 4.13
C THR A 156 1.97 -6.58 2.84
N ASP A 157 1.17 -7.27 2.02
CA ASP A 157 1.63 -7.84 0.75
C ASP A 157 0.61 -7.60 -0.37
N ASN A 158 1.10 -7.18 -1.53
CA ASN A 158 0.26 -6.91 -2.70
C ASN A 158 -0.44 -8.15 -3.23
N GLY A 159 0.21 -9.32 -3.18
CA GLY A 159 -0.38 -10.57 -3.65
C GLY A 159 -1.59 -10.98 -2.82
N ILE A 160 -1.59 -10.69 -1.51
CA ILE A 160 -2.78 -10.91 -0.68
C ILE A 160 -3.90 -9.94 -1.04
N LEU A 161 -3.58 -8.66 -1.27
CA LEU A 161 -4.57 -7.67 -1.69
C LEU A 161 -5.21 -8.03 -3.03
N ASP A 162 -4.44 -8.47 -4.00
CA ASP A 162 -4.89 -8.84 -5.35
C ASP A 162 -5.91 -10.01 -5.35
N LEU A 163 -5.92 -10.82 -4.29
CA LEU A 163 -6.94 -11.88 -4.13
C LEU A 163 -8.36 -11.33 -4.01
N PHE A 164 -8.54 -10.09 -3.60
CA PHE A 164 -9.84 -9.49 -3.26
C PHE A 164 -10.37 -8.54 -4.32
N LEU A 165 -9.53 -8.07 -5.25
CA LEU A 165 -9.86 -6.97 -6.14
C LEU A 165 -10.04 -7.43 -7.58
N ILE A 166 -10.88 -6.70 -8.31
CA ILE A 166 -11.02 -6.72 -9.78
C ILE A 166 -10.61 -5.32 -10.25
N ASP A 167 -9.88 -5.20 -11.34
CA ASP A 167 -9.32 -3.92 -11.84
C ASP A 167 -8.51 -3.19 -10.74
N ALA A 168 -7.54 -3.91 -10.20
CA ALA A 168 -6.85 -3.57 -8.97
C ALA A 168 -5.70 -2.56 -9.12
N ASP A 169 -5.25 -2.25 -10.33
CA ASP A 169 -3.96 -1.60 -10.62
C ASP A 169 -3.67 -0.35 -9.79
N THR A 170 -4.64 0.57 -9.69
CA THR A 170 -4.44 1.81 -8.92
C THR A 170 -4.35 1.56 -7.42
N SER A 171 -5.10 0.58 -6.89
CA SER A 171 -5.07 0.19 -5.49
C SER A 171 -3.81 -0.60 -5.15
N LEU A 172 -3.38 -1.49 -6.05
CA LEU A 172 -2.12 -2.24 -5.91
C LEU A 172 -0.91 -1.30 -5.93
N LEU A 173 -0.92 -0.27 -6.78
CA LEU A 173 0.17 0.69 -6.84
C LEU A 173 0.31 1.46 -5.51
N GLU A 174 -0.78 2.01 -4.99
CA GLU A 174 -0.75 2.74 -3.71
C GLU A 174 -0.38 1.81 -2.56
N ASN A 175 -0.92 0.57 -2.53
CA ASN A 175 -0.58 -0.41 -1.50
C ASN A 175 0.90 -0.81 -1.54
N LEU A 176 1.47 -0.99 -2.73
CA LEU A 176 2.89 -1.37 -2.86
C LEU A 176 3.83 -0.25 -2.41
N VAL A 177 3.49 1.01 -2.74
CA VAL A 177 4.24 2.17 -2.23
C VAL A 177 4.11 2.27 -0.71
N ALA A 178 2.92 2.04 -0.15
CA ALA A 178 2.71 2.01 1.29
C ALA A 178 3.54 0.92 1.98
N SER A 179 3.52 -0.31 1.45
CA SER A 179 4.29 -1.45 1.98
C SER A 179 5.79 -1.16 1.97
N ASP A 180 6.31 -0.59 0.87
CA ASP A 180 7.71 -0.23 0.74
C ASP A 180 8.12 0.88 1.72
N LEU A 181 7.29 1.90 1.89
CA LEU A 181 7.51 2.96 2.88
C LEU A 181 7.51 2.41 4.31
N ILE A 182 6.55 1.53 4.65
CA ILE A 182 6.46 0.89 5.96
C ILE A 182 7.66 -0.03 6.22
N HIS A 183 8.14 -0.72 5.21
CA HIS A 183 9.34 -1.54 5.31
C HIS A 183 10.58 -0.69 5.60
N ARG A 184 10.74 0.47 4.94
CA ARG A 184 11.89 1.38 5.10
C ARG A 184 11.88 2.14 6.41
N TYR A 185 10.73 2.68 6.82
CA TYR A 185 10.64 3.64 7.92
C TYR A 185 9.98 3.07 9.18
N GLY A 186 9.28 1.94 9.08
CA GLY A 186 8.57 1.31 10.19
C GLY A 186 7.06 1.54 10.16
N ARG A 187 6.36 0.84 11.07
CA ARG A 187 4.88 0.83 11.13
C ARG A 187 4.28 1.96 11.96
N ASP A 188 5.00 2.41 12.99
CA ASP A 188 4.44 3.27 14.03
C ASP A 188 4.88 4.71 13.81
N ASP A 189 3.92 5.58 13.46
CA ASP A 189 4.10 7.03 13.33
C ASP A 189 5.30 7.50 12.48
N ALA A 190 5.72 6.68 11.49
CA ALA A 190 6.79 7.03 10.58
C ALA A 190 6.27 7.48 9.21
N VAL A 191 5.13 6.91 8.78
CA VAL A 191 4.47 7.20 7.50
C VAL A 191 3.05 7.67 7.77
N PHE A 192 2.67 8.77 7.14
CA PHE A 192 1.35 9.39 7.27
C PHE A 192 0.74 9.63 5.89
N PHE A 193 -0.57 9.80 5.81
CA PHE A 193 -1.19 10.56 4.73
C PHE A 193 -1.57 11.95 5.22
N TYR A 194 -1.87 12.87 4.31
CA TYR A 194 -2.38 14.19 4.65
C TYR A 194 -3.74 14.41 3.99
N ASN A 195 -4.76 14.74 4.80
CA ASN A 195 -6.09 15.10 4.30
C ASN A 195 -6.71 16.18 5.18
N LYS A 196 -6.51 17.45 4.77
CA LYS A 196 -7.17 18.62 5.35
C LYS A 196 -7.22 19.75 4.31
N GLY A 197 -8.25 19.68 3.44
CA GLY A 197 -8.40 20.66 2.34
C GLY A 197 -7.52 20.39 1.12
N ILE A 198 -6.45 19.65 1.28
CA ILE A 198 -5.62 18.99 0.26
C ILE A 198 -5.46 17.53 0.64
N GLU A 199 -5.28 16.67 -0.35
CA GLU A 199 -5.00 15.25 -0.13
C GLU A 199 -3.63 14.91 -0.70
N VAL A 200 -2.77 14.31 0.16
CA VAL A 200 -1.47 13.77 -0.23
C VAL A 200 -1.40 12.34 0.28
N ASP A 201 -1.04 11.41 -0.61
CA ASP A 201 -1.11 9.98 -0.34
C ASP A 201 -0.16 9.56 0.78
N PHE A 202 1.09 10.05 0.75
CA PHE A 202 2.05 9.76 1.81
C PHE A 202 2.89 10.97 2.17
N TYR A 203 3.20 11.08 3.45
CA TYR A 203 4.15 12.03 4.00
C TYR A 203 5.05 11.32 5.01
N VAL A 204 6.37 11.47 4.84
CA VAL A 204 7.41 10.92 5.72
C VAL A 204 8.11 12.08 6.42
N PRO A 205 7.78 12.36 7.70
CA PRO A 205 8.31 13.54 8.43
C PRO A 205 9.83 13.53 8.55
N GLU A 206 10.45 12.37 8.79
CA GLU A 206 11.91 12.23 8.94
C GLU A 206 12.67 12.71 7.71
N GLU A 207 12.13 12.46 6.52
CA GLU A 207 12.72 12.86 5.24
C GLU A 207 12.17 14.20 4.73
N GLU A 208 11.17 14.76 5.39
CA GLU A 208 10.40 15.91 4.88
C GLU A 208 9.93 15.66 3.43
N LEU A 209 9.40 14.46 3.19
CA LEU A 209 9.07 13.91 1.88
C LEU A 209 7.56 13.77 1.72
N ALA A 210 7.01 14.41 0.68
CA ALA A 210 5.62 14.25 0.25
C ALA A 210 5.55 13.42 -1.03
N ILE A 211 4.61 12.47 -1.09
CA ILE A 211 4.47 11.53 -2.22
C ILE A 211 3.01 11.48 -2.67
N GLN A 212 2.78 11.65 -3.97
CA GLN A 212 1.56 11.28 -4.66
C GLN A 212 1.79 10.02 -5.48
N VAL A 213 0.76 9.18 -5.57
CA VAL A 213 0.80 7.93 -6.31
C VAL A 213 -0.27 7.93 -7.38
N SER A 214 0.11 7.88 -8.63
CA SER A 214 -0.81 7.85 -9.77
C SER A 214 -0.39 6.79 -10.77
N TYR A 215 -1.31 5.90 -11.15
CA TYR A 215 -0.98 4.83 -12.11
C TYR A 215 -0.51 5.42 -13.45
N SER A 216 -1.14 6.50 -13.89
CA SER A 216 -0.77 7.26 -15.08
C SER A 216 -1.05 8.74 -14.88
N ILE A 217 -0.19 9.59 -15.43
CA ILE A 217 -0.32 11.05 -15.46
C ILE A 217 -0.50 11.59 -16.89
N LYS A 218 -0.86 10.74 -17.85
CA LYS A 218 -1.15 11.14 -19.24
C LYS A 218 -2.41 12.00 -19.31
N ASP A 219 -3.38 11.73 -18.45
CA ASP A 219 -4.55 12.59 -18.32
C ASP A 219 -4.16 13.91 -17.64
N GLU A 220 -4.45 15.02 -18.33
CA GLU A 220 -4.02 16.35 -17.91
C GLU A 220 -4.71 16.82 -16.63
N ASP A 221 -5.97 16.46 -16.40
CA ASP A 221 -6.71 16.85 -15.21
C ASP A 221 -6.20 16.10 -14.00
N THR A 222 -5.91 14.80 -14.15
CA THR A 222 -5.25 13.99 -13.14
C THR A 222 -3.90 14.59 -12.77
N ARG A 223 -3.05 14.86 -13.77
CA ARG A 223 -1.73 15.46 -13.55
C ARG A 223 -1.80 16.78 -12.81
N LYS A 224 -2.68 17.70 -13.25
CA LYS A 224 -2.86 19.01 -12.61
C LYS A 224 -3.33 18.90 -11.15
N ARG A 225 -4.21 17.95 -10.86
CA ARG A 225 -4.72 17.69 -9.51
C ARG A 225 -3.60 17.24 -8.56
N GLU A 226 -2.80 16.27 -8.98
CA GLU A 226 -1.71 15.71 -8.17
C GLU A 226 -0.59 16.74 -7.95
N VAL A 227 -0.21 17.47 -9.01
CA VAL A 227 0.77 18.58 -8.91
C VAL A 227 0.30 19.65 -7.93
N LYS A 228 -0.96 20.09 -8.06
CA LYS A 228 -1.54 21.08 -7.16
C LYS A 228 -1.52 20.64 -5.69
N ALA A 229 -1.76 19.36 -5.43
CA ALA A 229 -1.71 18.80 -4.08
C ALA A 229 -0.28 18.88 -3.50
N LEU A 230 0.74 18.47 -4.27
CA LEU A 230 2.15 18.54 -3.86
C LEU A 230 2.63 19.98 -3.66
N GLN A 231 2.28 20.91 -4.54
CA GLN A 231 2.61 22.32 -4.35
C GLN A 231 1.89 22.97 -3.14
N ALA A 232 0.71 22.47 -2.81
CA ALA A 232 -0.04 22.99 -1.68
C ALA A 232 0.47 22.45 -0.34
N ILE A 233 0.97 21.21 -0.27
CA ILE A 233 1.50 20.63 0.98
C ILE A 233 2.77 21.33 1.44
N GLU A 234 3.61 21.83 0.53
CA GLU A 234 4.82 22.60 0.86
C GLU A 234 4.54 23.86 1.68
N LYS A 235 3.32 24.39 1.58
CA LYS A 235 2.87 25.58 2.34
C LYS A 235 2.39 25.22 3.74
N VAL A 236 2.22 23.94 4.04
CA VAL A 236 1.55 23.46 5.26
C VAL A 236 2.48 22.62 6.13
N LEU A 237 3.36 21.83 5.52
CA LEU A 237 4.32 20.96 6.19
C LEU A 237 5.74 21.24 5.67
N PRO A 238 6.78 21.01 6.50
CA PRO A 238 8.16 20.99 6.01
C PRO A 238 8.28 19.97 4.90
N CYS A 239 8.72 20.40 3.71
CA CYS A 239 8.83 19.54 2.54
C CYS A 239 10.11 19.87 1.77
N LYS A 240 11.09 18.96 1.84
CA LYS A 240 12.34 19.07 1.07
C LYS A 240 12.21 18.47 -0.32
N ARG A 241 11.31 17.48 -0.45
CA ARG A 241 11.13 16.72 -1.69
C ARG A 241 9.66 16.41 -1.92
N CYS A 242 9.21 16.66 -3.13
CA CYS A 242 7.91 16.25 -3.63
C CYS A 242 8.08 15.21 -4.73
N LEU A 243 7.52 14.03 -4.53
CA LEU A 243 7.58 12.92 -5.48
C LEU A 243 6.20 12.59 -6.03
N MET A 244 6.17 12.24 -7.29
CA MET A 244 5.03 11.58 -7.93
C MET A 244 5.49 10.22 -8.43
N ILE A 245 4.94 9.15 -7.84
CA ILE A 245 5.25 7.78 -8.24
C ILE A 245 4.20 7.32 -9.24
N THR A 246 4.65 6.88 -10.42
CA THR A 246 3.81 6.31 -11.47
C THR A 246 4.14 4.84 -11.65
N TYR A 247 3.28 4.09 -12.37
CA TYR A 247 3.60 2.68 -12.65
C TYR A 247 4.87 2.53 -13.50
N ASP A 248 4.94 3.22 -14.67
CA ASP A 248 6.08 3.13 -15.60
C ASP A 248 6.42 4.46 -16.30
N GLU A 249 5.68 5.53 -15.99
CA GLU A 249 5.89 6.82 -16.65
C GLU A 249 6.97 7.62 -15.94
N GLU A 250 7.80 8.24 -16.74
CA GLU A 250 8.87 9.14 -16.30
C GLU A 250 8.68 10.46 -17.05
N ASP A 251 8.33 11.53 -16.33
CA ASP A 251 8.28 12.86 -16.91
C ASP A 251 9.45 13.70 -16.38
N ALA A 252 10.54 13.68 -17.14
CA ALA A 252 11.79 14.28 -16.71
C ALA A 252 11.83 15.81 -16.86
N TRP A 253 10.93 16.45 -17.61
CA TRP A 253 11.17 17.83 -18.03
C TRP A 253 10.18 18.87 -17.51
N GLN A 254 8.88 18.62 -17.57
CA GLN A 254 7.89 19.64 -17.19
C GLN A 254 7.71 19.79 -15.68
N LEU A 255 7.66 18.69 -14.94
CA LEU A 255 7.40 18.73 -13.50
C LEU A 255 8.66 19.00 -12.68
N SER A 256 9.84 18.70 -13.20
CA SER A 256 11.11 19.11 -12.57
C SER A 256 11.26 20.63 -12.47
N SER A 257 10.69 21.38 -13.40
CA SER A 257 10.66 22.86 -13.35
C SER A 257 9.72 23.38 -12.24
N GLU A 258 8.80 22.55 -11.77
CA GLU A 258 7.85 22.83 -10.68
C GLU A 258 8.33 22.28 -9.33
N GLY A 259 9.57 21.74 -9.25
CA GLY A 259 10.13 21.16 -8.03
C GLY A 259 9.62 19.75 -7.70
N ILE A 260 8.87 19.10 -8.61
CA ILE A 260 8.30 17.78 -8.41
C ILE A 260 9.09 16.76 -9.23
N GLU A 261 9.59 15.72 -8.57
CA GLU A 261 10.27 14.60 -9.22
C GLU A 261 9.25 13.50 -9.58
N VAL A 262 9.15 13.13 -10.86
CA VAL A 262 8.33 12.01 -11.31
C VAL A 262 9.19 10.77 -11.47
N ILE A 263 8.77 9.67 -10.81
CA ILE A 263 9.58 8.45 -10.73
C ILE A 263 8.69 7.25 -11.05
N PRO A 264 9.07 6.40 -12.01
CA PRO A 264 8.39 5.13 -12.22
C PRO A 264 8.64 4.18 -11.02
N LEU A 265 7.65 3.35 -10.70
CA LEU A 265 7.63 2.46 -9.55
C LEU A 265 8.90 1.62 -9.43
N TRP A 266 9.36 1.03 -10.53
CA TRP A 266 10.57 0.20 -10.49
C TRP A 266 11.83 0.94 -10.06
N LYS A 267 11.97 2.23 -10.46
CA LYS A 267 13.08 3.07 -10.01
C LYS A 267 12.96 3.43 -8.54
N TRP A 268 11.73 3.66 -8.08
CA TRP A 268 11.45 3.91 -6.67
C TRP A 268 11.85 2.71 -5.81
N LEU A 269 11.41 1.51 -6.18
CA LEU A 269 11.67 0.27 -5.43
C LEU A 269 13.15 -0.14 -5.43
N LEU A 270 13.95 0.33 -6.39
CA LEU A 270 15.40 0.09 -6.47
C LEU A 270 16.28 1.16 -5.76
N ARG A 271 15.67 2.16 -5.13
CA ARG A 271 16.38 3.17 -4.31
C ARG A 271 16.67 2.64 -2.89
#